data_0bfce46966bb27a5dc5ca81cd168b5c7
#
_entry.id   0bfce46966bb27a5dc5ca81cd168b5c7
#
_cell.length_a   1.000
_cell.length_b   1.000
_cell.length_c   1.000
_cell.angle_alpha   90.00
_cell.angle_beta   90.00
_cell.angle_gamma   90.00
#
_symmetry.space_group_name_H-M   'P 1'
#
loop_
_entity.id
_entity.type
_entity.pdbx_description
1 polymer ?
#
loop_
_entity_poly.entity_id
_entity_poly.type
_entity_poly.pdbx_seq_one_letter_code
_entity_poly.pdbx_strand_id
1 'polypeptide(L)'
;MADIKIKSPAECRCDALALGEVMMRIDPGDVPTHRARLARIWHGGGETNVAEGLAACFGLRTAVVTALVDDGIGRNIENQMREAGVDTSHIIWFSPDGKGTYATDGKGTLHNGINFTWAGKGVLPSVTEYYRAHTPVRELKPGDVDWDALFGGGVRWFHTGGIYSLISPTSCELALEAMKKAGQYGTFRSSDLNYRSKVEPNKERARSINKHLVPQVDFLVGNQSDFFDALGYESKKVSDADPFDVWLGAYSEMLRRVAKDYPNLKLIGTQLRGALSADRINWGAVLYDVAEDKVYQAAVRESIEIADRTGGGDSFVSGVAAALMKGKSLQDAVDWGAAHGILVQETPGDTTMVTQAEVEKEVARARKGGGVSALR
;
A
#
# COMPACT_ATOMS: atom_id res chain seq x y z
N MET A 1 -20.07 -6.43 15.68
CA MET A 1 -18.79 -5.82 15.23
C MET A 1 -17.77 -6.92 15.20
N ALA A 2 -17.01 -7.03 14.11
CA ALA A 2 -15.85 -7.92 14.07
C ALA A 2 -15.03 -7.74 15.35
N ASP A 3 -14.52 -8.83 15.93
CA ASP A 3 -13.62 -8.80 17.09
C ASP A 3 -12.24 -8.25 16.68
N ILE A 4 -12.22 -6.98 16.26
CA ILE A 4 -11.02 -6.26 15.83
C ILE A 4 -10.32 -5.77 17.08
N LYS A 5 -9.33 -6.53 17.53
CA LYS A 5 -8.50 -6.17 18.69
C LYS A 5 -7.23 -5.50 18.21
N ILE A 6 -7.12 -4.20 18.44
CA ILE A 6 -5.91 -3.42 18.21
C ILE A 6 -5.41 -2.94 19.57
N LYS A 7 -4.13 -3.18 19.85
CA LYS A 7 -3.48 -2.77 21.12
C LYS A 7 -3.65 -1.29 21.38
N SER A 8 -3.64 -0.92 22.66
CA SER A 8 -3.64 0.48 23.10
C SER A 8 -2.34 1.18 22.67
N PRO A 9 -2.38 2.46 22.26
CA PRO A 9 -1.17 3.22 21.94
C PRO A 9 -0.23 3.38 23.14
N ALA A 10 -0.75 3.30 24.37
CA ALA A 10 0.06 3.38 25.58
C ALA A 10 0.92 2.11 25.85
N GLU A 11 0.53 0.97 25.25
CA GLU A 11 1.23 -0.31 25.40
C GLU A 11 2.25 -0.56 24.28
N CYS A 12 2.41 0.38 23.35
CA CYS A 12 3.19 0.16 22.14
C CYS A 12 4.18 1.31 21.88
N ARG A 13 5.39 0.95 21.46
CA ARG A 13 6.39 1.92 20.98
C ARG A 13 6.02 2.45 19.58
N CYS A 14 5.41 1.61 18.76
CA CYS A 14 5.09 1.90 17.38
C CYS A 14 3.60 1.66 17.11
N ASP A 15 2.95 2.57 16.39
CA ASP A 15 1.57 2.38 15.96
C ASP A 15 1.50 1.49 14.73
N ALA A 16 2.41 1.66 13.76
CA ALA A 16 2.46 0.79 12.60
C ALA A 16 3.90 0.51 12.14
N LEU A 17 4.17 -0.76 11.84
CA LEU A 17 5.42 -1.24 11.24
C LEU A 17 5.13 -1.78 9.85
N ALA A 18 5.89 -1.35 8.84
CA ALA A 18 5.77 -1.85 7.47
C ALA A 18 7.04 -2.61 7.04
N LEU A 19 6.86 -3.69 6.28
CA LEU A 19 7.96 -4.43 5.64
C LEU A 19 7.76 -4.40 4.13
N GLY A 20 8.72 -3.83 3.40
CA GLY A 20 8.61 -3.75 1.96
C GLY A 20 9.83 -3.19 1.24
N GLU A 21 9.70 -3.03 -0.07
CA GLU A 21 10.69 -2.37 -0.91
C GLU A 21 10.35 -0.90 -1.08
N VAL A 22 11.34 -0.05 -0.99
CA VAL A 22 11.25 1.37 -1.34
C VAL A 22 12.23 1.69 -2.46
N MET A 23 11.80 2.53 -3.40
CA MET A 23 12.58 2.92 -4.57
C MET A 23 12.60 4.43 -4.72
N MET A 24 13.66 4.95 -5.35
CA MET A 24 13.63 6.30 -5.89
C MET A 24 12.73 6.33 -7.12
N ARG A 25 11.79 7.26 -7.16
CA ARG A 25 10.94 7.53 -8.31
C ARG A 25 11.41 8.78 -9.04
N ILE A 26 11.66 8.62 -10.33
CA ILE A 26 11.95 9.70 -11.26
C ILE A 26 10.65 10.04 -12.01
N ASP A 27 10.13 11.23 -11.75
CA ASP A 27 8.88 11.72 -12.34
C ASP A 27 9.18 12.80 -13.39
N PRO A 28 8.98 12.52 -14.68
CA PRO A 28 9.28 13.46 -15.75
C PRO A 28 8.26 14.61 -15.86
N GLY A 29 7.23 14.64 -15.01
CA GLY A 29 6.16 15.64 -15.04
C GLY A 29 5.24 15.50 -16.25
N ASP A 30 5.07 16.58 -16.99
CA ASP A 30 4.06 16.66 -18.08
C ASP A 30 4.52 16.03 -19.42
N VAL A 31 5.74 15.51 -19.50
CA VAL A 31 6.29 14.96 -20.73
C VAL A 31 6.61 13.48 -20.62
N PRO A 32 6.49 12.69 -21.70
CA PRO A 32 6.90 11.28 -21.69
C PRO A 32 8.37 11.10 -21.32
N THR A 33 8.71 10.03 -20.60
CA THR A 33 10.05 9.75 -20.07
C THR A 33 11.16 9.91 -21.13
N HIS A 34 10.96 9.42 -22.36
CA HIS A 34 11.95 9.49 -23.44
C HIS A 34 12.20 10.91 -24.01
N ARG A 35 11.44 11.91 -23.58
CA ARG A 35 11.58 13.32 -23.96
C ARG A 35 11.92 14.23 -22.79
N ALA A 36 11.91 13.69 -21.57
CA ALA A 36 12.18 14.46 -20.37
C ALA A 36 13.62 14.99 -20.34
N ARG A 37 13.78 16.23 -19.90
CA ARG A 37 15.07 16.89 -19.64
C ARG A 37 15.21 17.33 -18.20
N LEU A 38 14.10 17.35 -17.47
CA LEU A 38 13.99 17.63 -16.05
C LEU A 38 13.09 16.56 -15.45
N ALA A 39 13.30 16.26 -14.19
CA ALA A 39 12.44 15.34 -13.46
C ALA A 39 12.36 15.75 -11.99
N ARG A 40 11.23 15.48 -11.38
CA ARG A 40 11.08 15.51 -9.92
C ARG A 40 11.57 14.18 -9.36
N ILE A 41 12.16 14.22 -8.18
CA ILE A 41 12.62 13.04 -7.46
C ILE A 41 11.71 12.82 -6.27
N TRP A 42 11.01 11.69 -6.29
CA TRP A 42 10.21 11.19 -5.20
C TRP A 42 10.80 9.87 -4.71
N HIS A 43 10.23 9.31 -3.68
CA HIS A 43 10.42 7.90 -3.34
C HIS A 43 9.04 7.25 -3.27
N GLY A 44 8.99 5.93 -3.28
CA GLY A 44 7.74 5.19 -3.14
C GLY A 44 7.98 3.70 -3.03
N GLY A 45 7.01 3.07 -2.40
CA GLY A 45 6.92 1.64 -2.20
C GLY A 45 5.63 1.38 -1.44
N GLY A 46 4.82 0.41 -1.83
CA GLY A 46 3.47 0.26 -1.30
C GLY A 46 3.41 0.29 0.22
N GLU A 47 4.29 -0.47 0.86
CA GLU A 47 4.34 -0.60 2.31
C GLU A 47 4.85 0.69 2.99
N THR A 48 5.82 1.34 2.38
CA THR A 48 6.35 2.63 2.84
C THR A 48 5.30 3.74 2.68
N ASN A 49 4.57 3.76 1.57
CA ASN A 49 3.48 4.71 1.34
C ASN A 49 2.39 4.59 2.42
N VAL A 50 2.08 3.36 2.86
CA VAL A 50 1.15 3.12 3.99
C VAL A 50 1.72 3.72 5.29
N ALA A 51 2.99 3.46 5.61
CA ALA A 51 3.63 3.99 6.80
C ALA A 51 3.66 5.53 6.81
N GLU A 52 3.98 6.14 5.66
CA GLU A 52 4.00 7.59 5.50
C GLU A 52 2.61 8.22 5.58
N GLY A 53 1.61 7.59 4.96
CA GLY A 53 0.23 8.02 5.09
C GLY A 53 -0.22 8.05 6.56
N LEU A 54 0.16 7.03 7.34
CA LEU A 54 -0.13 6.96 8.76
C LEU A 54 0.63 8.02 9.57
N ALA A 55 1.89 8.30 9.24
CA ALA A 55 2.70 9.29 9.94
C ALA A 55 2.32 10.73 9.55
N ALA A 56 2.49 11.08 8.28
CA ALA A 56 2.36 12.45 7.81
C ALA A 56 0.92 12.98 7.85
N CYS A 57 -0.06 12.15 7.42
CA CYS A 57 -1.45 12.56 7.40
C CYS A 57 -2.12 12.41 8.78
N PHE A 58 -1.91 11.28 9.46
CA PHE A 58 -2.68 10.93 10.66
C PHE A 58 -1.92 11.07 11.98
N GLY A 59 -0.63 11.46 11.94
CA GLY A 59 0.18 11.72 13.12
C GLY A 59 0.48 10.49 13.97
N LEU A 60 0.54 9.29 13.36
CA LEU A 60 0.84 8.03 14.04
C LEU A 60 2.35 7.74 14.01
N ARG A 61 2.84 7.04 15.04
CA ARG A 61 4.24 6.60 15.13
C ARG A 61 4.44 5.42 14.20
N THR A 62 5.19 5.58 13.13
CA THR A 62 5.40 4.52 12.15
C THR A 62 6.89 4.22 11.99
N ALA A 63 7.18 2.98 11.57
CA ALA A 63 8.51 2.54 11.23
C ALA A 63 8.47 1.65 9.98
N VAL A 64 9.60 1.57 9.28
CA VAL A 64 9.76 0.68 8.13
C VAL A 64 10.94 -0.26 8.31
N VAL A 65 10.78 -1.51 7.90
CA VAL A 65 11.84 -2.48 7.69
C VAL A 65 12.05 -2.62 6.19
N THR A 66 13.23 -2.27 5.73
CA THR A 66 13.65 -2.37 4.32
C THR A 66 15.18 -2.51 4.26
N ALA A 67 15.73 -2.65 3.07
CA ALA A 67 17.17 -2.62 2.89
C ALA A 67 17.56 -1.70 1.74
N LEU A 68 18.61 -0.92 1.94
CA LEU A 68 19.14 0.05 0.98
C LEU A 68 20.66 -0.07 0.86
N VAL A 69 21.20 0.30 -0.29
CA VAL A 69 22.64 0.57 -0.44
C VAL A 69 22.95 1.92 0.21
N ASP A 70 24.03 1.97 1.00
CA ASP A 70 24.51 3.19 1.64
C ASP A 70 25.26 4.07 0.64
N ASP A 71 24.49 4.73 -0.22
CA ASP A 71 24.94 5.69 -1.22
C ASP A 71 24.04 6.93 -1.25
N GLY A 72 24.31 7.86 -2.16
CA GLY A 72 23.53 9.09 -2.28
C GLY A 72 22.04 8.86 -2.60
N ILE A 73 21.70 7.77 -3.31
CA ILE A 73 20.32 7.41 -3.64
C ILE A 73 19.61 6.87 -2.39
N GLY A 74 20.23 5.92 -1.69
CA GLY A 74 19.66 5.35 -0.46
C GLY A 74 19.47 6.41 0.62
N ARG A 75 20.43 7.34 0.78
CA ARG A 75 20.32 8.44 1.73
C ARG A 75 19.25 9.46 1.33
N ASN A 76 19.05 9.69 0.04
CA ASN A 76 17.94 10.53 -0.42
C ASN A 76 16.58 9.91 -0.09
N ILE A 77 16.42 8.61 -0.32
CA ILE A 77 15.19 7.86 0.03
C ILE A 77 14.94 7.95 1.56
N GLU A 78 15.97 7.67 2.37
CA GLU A 78 15.87 7.78 3.83
C GLU A 78 15.44 9.17 4.29
N ASN A 79 16.04 10.22 3.73
CA ASN A 79 15.71 11.60 4.10
C ASN A 79 14.24 11.93 3.82
N GLN A 80 13.71 11.53 2.66
CA GLN A 80 12.31 11.77 2.33
C GLN A 80 11.36 11.03 3.29
N MET A 81 11.66 9.77 3.66
CA MET A 81 10.87 9.02 4.67
C MET A 81 10.91 9.73 6.04
N ARG A 82 12.07 10.25 6.44
CA ARG A 82 12.22 10.99 7.70
C ARG A 82 11.47 12.31 7.69
N GLU A 83 11.44 13.01 6.56
CA GLU A 83 10.63 14.23 6.37
C GLU A 83 9.13 13.94 6.58
N ALA A 84 8.67 12.77 6.16
CA ALA A 84 7.31 12.30 6.40
C ALA A 84 7.04 11.82 7.85
N GLY A 85 8.06 11.76 8.70
CA GLY A 85 7.95 11.37 10.10
C GLY A 85 8.04 9.87 10.36
N VAL A 86 8.54 9.08 9.41
CA VAL A 86 8.75 7.63 9.55
C VAL A 86 10.06 7.34 10.27
N ASP A 87 10.04 6.43 11.23
CA ASP A 87 11.27 5.89 11.87
C ASP A 87 12.01 4.98 10.88
N THR A 88 13.21 5.40 10.50
CA THR A 88 14.10 4.72 9.56
C THR A 88 15.21 3.91 10.25
N SER A 89 15.19 3.78 11.56
CA SER A 89 16.24 3.08 12.33
C SER A 89 16.33 1.58 12.05
N HIS A 90 15.31 1.01 11.39
CA HIS A 90 15.26 -0.41 11.03
C HIS A 90 15.62 -0.68 9.56
N ILE A 91 16.20 0.29 8.87
CA ILE A 91 16.78 0.08 7.54
C ILE A 91 18.06 -0.76 7.69
N ILE A 92 18.13 -1.85 6.92
CA ILE A 92 19.32 -2.68 6.82
C ILE A 92 20.21 -2.10 5.71
N TRP A 93 21.34 -1.53 6.11
CA TRP A 93 22.26 -0.89 5.19
C TRP A 93 23.27 -1.88 4.62
N PHE A 94 23.33 -1.90 3.31
CA PHE A 94 24.38 -2.57 2.57
C PHE A 94 25.48 -1.53 2.28
N SER A 95 26.63 -1.68 2.96
CA SER A 95 27.75 -0.74 2.88
C SER A 95 29.01 -1.44 2.37
N PRO A 96 30.00 -0.72 1.82
CA PRO A 96 31.24 -1.31 1.33
C PRO A 96 31.98 -2.16 2.37
N ASP A 97 31.82 -1.85 3.66
CA ASP A 97 32.42 -2.57 4.78
C ASP A 97 31.52 -3.68 5.33
N GLY A 98 30.36 -3.88 4.74
CA GLY A 98 29.31 -4.77 5.20
C GLY A 98 28.96 -5.88 4.23
N LYS A 99 27.67 -5.96 3.89
CA LYS A 99 27.13 -7.00 2.99
C LYS A 99 27.07 -6.52 1.54
N GLY A 100 27.54 -7.35 0.63
CA GLY A 100 27.32 -7.20 -0.80
C GLY A 100 28.36 -6.40 -1.57
N THR A 101 28.18 -6.37 -2.87
CA THR A 101 29.00 -5.61 -3.83
C THR A 101 28.08 -4.61 -4.54
N TYR A 102 28.53 -3.38 -4.75
CA TYR A 102 27.70 -2.26 -5.20
C TYR A 102 27.94 -1.89 -6.65
N ALA A 103 26.86 -1.51 -7.35
CA ALA A 103 26.97 -1.00 -8.70
C ALA A 103 27.69 0.34 -8.77
N THR A 104 27.60 1.17 -7.71
CA THR A 104 28.17 2.51 -7.64
C THR A 104 29.70 2.53 -7.55
N ASP A 105 30.34 1.45 -7.09
CA ASP A 105 31.80 1.30 -7.09
C ASP A 105 32.36 0.65 -8.38
N GLY A 106 31.48 0.32 -9.31
CA GLY A 106 31.82 -0.33 -10.58
C GLY A 106 32.22 -1.81 -10.48
N LYS A 107 32.09 -2.43 -9.30
CA LYS A 107 32.53 -3.82 -9.04
C LYS A 107 31.40 -4.77 -8.72
N GLY A 108 30.27 -4.26 -8.28
CA GLY A 108 29.12 -5.07 -7.86
C GLY A 108 27.88 -4.90 -8.70
N THR A 109 26.82 -5.59 -8.29
CA THR A 109 25.52 -5.60 -8.98
C THR A 109 24.40 -4.98 -8.15
N LEU A 110 24.56 -4.87 -6.82
CA LEU A 110 23.53 -4.29 -5.95
C LEU A 110 23.42 -2.77 -6.15
N HIS A 111 22.19 -2.31 -6.26
CA HIS A 111 21.86 -0.89 -6.38
C HIS A 111 20.51 -0.60 -5.71
N ASN A 112 20.29 0.64 -5.29
CA ASN A 112 18.95 1.06 -4.87
C ASN A 112 17.97 1.00 -6.03
N GLY A 113 16.74 0.60 -5.75
CA GLY A 113 15.69 0.53 -6.75
C GLY A 113 15.35 1.91 -7.30
N ILE A 114 15.16 1.99 -8.62
CA ILE A 114 14.73 3.22 -9.31
C ILE A 114 13.56 2.86 -10.22
N ASN A 115 12.58 3.74 -10.29
CA ASN A 115 11.57 3.68 -11.32
C ASN A 115 11.40 5.04 -12.00
N PHE A 116 11.03 5.00 -13.28
CA PHE A 116 10.59 6.15 -14.06
C PHE A 116 9.09 6.02 -14.22
N THR A 117 8.33 6.91 -13.60
CA THR A 117 6.87 6.87 -13.68
C THR A 117 6.34 8.18 -14.24
N TRP A 118 5.79 8.08 -15.44
CA TRP A 118 5.01 9.13 -16.07
C TRP A 118 3.53 8.86 -15.85
N ALA A 119 2.82 9.83 -15.27
CA ALA A 119 1.41 9.66 -14.89
C ALA A 119 0.45 9.51 -16.10
N GLY A 120 0.90 9.88 -17.31
CA GLY A 120 0.06 9.91 -18.50
C GLY A 120 -0.88 11.13 -18.52
N LYS A 121 -1.62 11.30 -19.60
CA LYS A 121 -2.60 12.39 -19.73
C LYS A 121 -3.65 12.08 -20.80
N GLY A 122 -4.91 12.27 -20.51
CA GLY A 122 -6.01 12.04 -21.46
C GLY A 122 -6.01 10.61 -21.98
N VAL A 123 -5.78 10.43 -23.27
CA VAL A 123 -5.71 9.12 -23.94
C VAL A 123 -4.33 8.46 -23.85
N LEU A 124 -3.31 9.17 -23.41
CA LEU A 124 -1.96 8.63 -23.23
C LEU A 124 -1.85 7.96 -21.84
N PRO A 125 -1.66 6.62 -21.79
CA PRO A 125 -1.69 5.90 -20.53
C PRO A 125 -0.47 6.22 -19.65
N SER A 126 -0.61 6.04 -18.34
CA SER A 126 0.51 6.02 -17.40
C SER A 126 1.50 4.91 -17.76
N VAL A 127 2.79 5.20 -17.64
CA VAL A 127 3.86 4.25 -17.92
C VAL A 127 4.87 4.26 -16.77
N THR A 128 5.20 3.07 -16.26
CA THR A 128 6.27 2.89 -15.28
C THR A 128 7.31 1.90 -15.81
N GLU A 129 8.56 2.31 -15.77
CA GLU A 129 9.74 1.51 -16.08
C GLU A 129 10.55 1.28 -14.81
N TYR A 130 10.94 0.02 -14.54
CA TYR A 130 11.56 -0.37 -13.28
C TYR A 130 13.00 -0.81 -13.46
N TYR A 131 13.86 -0.34 -12.58
CA TYR A 131 15.25 -0.78 -12.40
C TYR A 131 15.38 -1.31 -10.97
N ARG A 132 14.92 -2.56 -10.74
CA ARG A 132 14.80 -3.19 -9.42
C ARG A 132 15.27 -4.64 -9.36
N ALA A 133 16.06 -5.10 -10.34
CA ALA A 133 16.45 -6.51 -10.40
C ALA A 133 17.43 -6.92 -9.28
N HIS A 134 18.26 -6.01 -8.81
CA HIS A 134 19.35 -6.26 -7.87
C HIS A 134 19.29 -5.30 -6.67
N THR A 135 18.11 -5.18 -6.06
CA THR A 135 17.95 -4.31 -4.89
C THR A 135 18.29 -5.06 -3.60
N PRO A 136 18.89 -4.39 -2.59
CA PRO A 136 19.30 -5.03 -1.34
C PRO A 136 18.18 -5.75 -0.60
N VAL A 137 16.96 -5.22 -0.69
CA VAL A 137 15.79 -5.80 -0.01
C VAL A 137 15.46 -7.22 -0.51
N ARG A 138 15.87 -7.57 -1.73
CA ARG A 138 15.74 -8.91 -2.31
C ARG A 138 16.68 -9.94 -1.69
N GLU A 139 17.77 -9.47 -1.10
CA GLU A 139 18.80 -10.29 -0.44
C GLU A 139 18.42 -10.63 1.01
N LEU A 140 17.42 -9.95 1.57
CA LEU A 140 16.93 -10.24 2.92
C LEU A 140 16.28 -11.63 2.97
N LYS A 141 16.51 -12.32 4.08
CA LYS A 141 16.03 -13.69 4.33
C LYS A 141 15.61 -13.85 5.79
N PRO A 142 14.88 -14.90 6.14
CA PRO A 142 14.55 -15.23 7.51
C PRO A 142 15.77 -15.20 8.43
N GLY A 143 15.60 -14.56 9.59
CA GLY A 143 16.66 -14.34 10.59
C GLY A 143 17.52 -13.08 10.39
N ASP A 144 17.38 -12.34 9.28
CA ASP A 144 18.10 -11.06 9.09
C ASP A 144 17.47 -9.90 9.92
N VAL A 145 16.24 -10.07 10.39
CA VAL A 145 15.49 -9.08 11.19
C VAL A 145 15.15 -9.68 12.56
N ASP A 146 15.46 -8.96 13.63
CA ASP A 146 15.06 -9.33 14.99
C ASP A 146 13.60 -8.93 15.24
N TRP A 147 12.66 -9.78 14.76
CA TRP A 147 11.24 -9.55 14.95
C TRP A 147 10.80 -9.60 16.41
N ASP A 148 11.49 -10.37 17.25
CA ASP A 148 11.17 -10.47 18.68
C ASP A 148 11.47 -9.14 19.39
N ALA A 149 12.56 -8.48 19.07
CA ALA A 149 12.86 -7.14 19.59
C ALA A 149 11.87 -6.08 19.07
N LEU A 150 11.49 -6.14 17.78
CA LEU A 150 10.54 -5.19 17.18
C LEU A 150 9.13 -5.34 17.75
N PHE A 151 8.54 -6.52 17.69
CA PHE A 151 7.17 -6.74 18.16
C PHE A 151 7.07 -6.80 19.69
N GLY A 152 8.13 -7.22 20.39
CA GLY A 152 8.23 -7.22 21.84
C GLY A 152 8.18 -5.81 22.44
N GLY A 153 8.64 -4.80 21.73
CA GLY A 153 8.48 -3.39 22.09
C GLY A 153 7.04 -2.86 21.96
N GLY A 154 6.13 -3.68 21.44
CA GLY A 154 4.75 -3.33 21.16
C GLY A 154 4.56 -2.62 19.83
N VAL A 155 3.88 -3.28 18.90
CA VAL A 155 3.42 -2.77 17.62
C VAL A 155 1.93 -3.02 17.51
N ARG A 156 1.15 -1.99 17.12
CA ARG A 156 -0.31 -2.10 17.02
C ARG A 156 -0.75 -2.70 15.69
N TRP A 157 -0.07 -2.32 14.60
CA TRP A 157 -0.38 -2.69 13.23
C TRP A 157 0.87 -3.10 12.46
N PHE A 158 0.83 -4.21 11.75
CA PHE A 158 1.88 -4.62 10.83
C PHE A 158 1.33 -4.69 9.40
N HIS A 159 2.07 -4.14 8.45
CA HIS A 159 1.68 -4.13 7.04
C HIS A 159 2.80 -4.66 6.14
N THR A 160 2.44 -5.51 5.17
CA THR A 160 3.28 -5.87 4.03
C THR A 160 2.41 -6.10 2.79
N GLY A 161 3.00 -6.33 1.63
CA GLY A 161 2.25 -6.46 0.39
C GLY A 161 2.75 -7.53 -0.56
N GLY A 162 1.91 -7.81 -1.56
CA GLY A 162 2.17 -8.82 -2.58
C GLY A 162 3.35 -8.46 -3.46
N ILE A 163 3.64 -7.18 -3.69
CA ILE A 163 4.85 -6.80 -4.44
C ILE A 163 6.08 -7.34 -3.70
N TYR A 164 6.22 -7.00 -2.42
CA TYR A 164 7.38 -7.42 -1.62
C TYR A 164 7.48 -8.95 -1.55
N SER A 165 6.40 -9.64 -1.21
CA SER A 165 6.40 -11.10 -1.06
C SER A 165 6.68 -11.87 -2.37
N LEU A 166 6.60 -11.20 -3.52
CA LEU A 166 6.81 -11.79 -4.85
C LEU A 166 8.15 -11.45 -5.50
N ILE A 167 8.94 -10.49 -4.95
CA ILE A 167 10.19 -10.06 -5.60
C ILE A 167 11.33 -11.06 -5.54
N SER A 168 11.35 -11.96 -4.55
CA SER A 168 12.32 -13.06 -4.43
C SER A 168 11.75 -14.23 -3.61
N PRO A 169 12.33 -15.42 -3.67
CA PRO A 169 11.95 -16.52 -2.78
C PRO A 169 12.11 -16.18 -1.31
N THR A 170 13.23 -15.55 -0.94
CA THR A 170 13.55 -15.20 0.44
C THR A 170 12.68 -14.07 0.98
N SER A 171 12.23 -13.13 0.15
CA SER A 171 11.29 -12.09 0.57
C SER A 171 9.92 -12.66 0.95
N CYS A 172 9.45 -13.69 0.24
CA CYS A 172 8.26 -14.45 0.62
C CYS A 172 8.40 -15.09 2.00
N GLU A 173 9.53 -15.77 2.23
CA GLU A 173 9.80 -16.44 3.50
C GLU A 173 9.92 -15.44 4.65
N LEU A 174 10.59 -14.31 4.43
CA LEU A 174 10.72 -13.24 5.42
C LEU A 174 9.37 -12.56 5.72
N ALA A 175 8.55 -12.30 4.71
CA ALA A 175 7.20 -11.77 4.91
C ALA A 175 6.33 -12.73 5.75
N LEU A 176 6.42 -14.03 5.48
CA LEU A 176 5.69 -15.05 6.24
C LEU A 176 6.20 -15.16 7.69
N GLU A 177 7.53 -15.09 7.90
CA GLU A 177 8.13 -15.03 9.24
C GLU A 177 7.61 -13.82 10.01
N ALA A 178 7.67 -12.62 9.43
CA ALA A 178 7.20 -11.38 10.02
C ALA A 178 5.72 -11.45 10.41
N MET A 179 4.86 -11.93 9.50
CA MET A 179 3.43 -12.10 9.74
C MET A 179 3.13 -13.05 10.92
N LYS A 180 3.83 -14.19 10.98
CA LYS A 180 3.70 -15.14 12.09
C LYS A 180 4.13 -14.53 13.41
N LYS A 181 5.28 -13.84 13.42
CA LYS A 181 5.79 -13.14 14.61
C LYS A 181 4.85 -12.04 15.06
N ALA A 182 4.36 -11.19 14.17
CA ALA A 182 3.37 -10.17 14.48
C ALA A 182 2.13 -10.77 15.17
N GLY A 183 1.63 -11.91 14.65
CA GLY A 183 0.51 -12.63 15.24
C GLY A 183 0.79 -13.17 16.65
N GLN A 184 1.99 -13.72 16.91
CA GLN A 184 2.40 -14.20 18.24
C GLN A 184 2.39 -13.09 19.29
N TYR A 185 2.70 -11.87 18.89
CA TYR A 185 2.67 -10.68 19.73
C TYR A 185 1.32 -9.96 19.76
N GLY A 186 0.26 -10.50 19.13
CA GLY A 186 -1.08 -9.89 19.08
C GLY A 186 -1.13 -8.57 18.29
N THR A 187 -0.24 -8.36 17.36
CA THR A 187 -0.24 -7.23 16.41
C THR A 187 -1.28 -7.49 15.32
N PHE A 188 -2.11 -6.50 15.01
CA PHE A 188 -3.08 -6.59 13.90
C PHE A 188 -2.32 -6.54 12.55
N ARG A 189 -2.66 -7.45 11.63
CA ARG A 189 -1.87 -7.68 10.41
C ARG A 189 -2.67 -7.39 9.16
N SER A 190 -2.11 -6.56 8.27
CA SER A 190 -2.71 -6.28 6.97
C SER A 190 -1.77 -6.66 5.82
N SER A 191 -2.36 -7.03 4.70
CA SER A 191 -1.63 -7.27 3.46
C SER A 191 -2.43 -6.76 2.26
N ASP A 192 -1.76 -6.04 1.36
CA ASP A 192 -2.31 -5.70 0.04
C ASP A 192 -1.82 -6.74 -0.97
N LEU A 193 -2.71 -7.38 -1.68
CA LEU A 193 -2.37 -8.34 -2.74
C LEU A 193 -1.52 -7.73 -3.84
N ASN A 194 -1.82 -6.49 -4.21
CA ASN A 194 -1.02 -5.59 -5.07
C ASN A 194 -0.21 -6.32 -6.16
N TYR A 195 -0.86 -7.24 -6.88
CA TYR A 195 -0.20 -8.08 -7.88
C TYR A 195 0.36 -7.26 -9.05
N ARG A 196 1.56 -7.58 -9.45
CA ARG A 196 2.22 -6.96 -10.60
C ARG A 196 2.88 -8.02 -11.48
N SER A 197 2.32 -8.23 -12.68
CA SER A 197 2.87 -9.20 -13.65
C SER A 197 4.31 -8.90 -14.09
N LYS A 198 4.76 -7.64 -13.97
CA LYS A 198 6.17 -7.26 -14.21
C LYS A 198 7.12 -7.73 -13.11
N VAL A 199 6.60 -8.00 -11.91
CA VAL A 199 7.38 -8.55 -10.77
C VAL A 199 7.36 -10.07 -10.80
N GLU A 200 6.16 -10.64 -10.93
CA GLU A 200 5.93 -12.08 -11.00
C GLU A 200 4.95 -12.38 -12.14
N PRO A 201 5.43 -12.81 -13.30
CA PRO A 201 4.56 -13.12 -14.43
C PRO A 201 3.78 -14.43 -14.24
N ASN A 202 4.24 -15.32 -13.36
CA ASN A 202 3.61 -16.62 -13.10
C ASN A 202 2.51 -16.47 -12.03
N LYS A 203 1.25 -16.40 -12.46
CA LYS A 203 0.09 -16.30 -11.57
C LYS A 203 -0.04 -17.49 -10.62
N GLU A 204 0.31 -18.70 -11.06
CA GLU A 204 0.23 -19.90 -10.20
C GLU A 204 1.24 -19.81 -9.05
N ARG A 205 2.43 -19.27 -9.31
CA ARG A 205 3.41 -19.01 -8.25
C ARG A 205 2.88 -17.93 -7.28
N ALA A 206 2.30 -16.85 -7.78
CA ALA A 206 1.70 -15.81 -6.95
C ALA A 206 0.57 -16.38 -6.06
N ARG A 207 -0.33 -17.19 -6.63
CA ARG A 207 -1.40 -17.89 -5.90
C ARG A 207 -0.86 -18.83 -4.84
N SER A 208 0.18 -19.62 -5.17
CA SER A 208 0.83 -20.52 -4.22
C SER A 208 1.41 -19.76 -3.02
N ILE A 209 2.08 -18.65 -3.23
CA ILE A 209 2.64 -17.81 -2.18
C ILE A 209 1.53 -17.22 -1.30
N ASN A 210 0.52 -16.60 -1.90
CA ASN A 210 -0.58 -15.99 -1.16
C ASN A 210 -1.42 -17.01 -0.39
N LYS A 211 -1.53 -18.25 -0.87
CA LYS A 211 -2.18 -19.36 -0.14
C LYS A 211 -1.54 -19.62 1.23
N HIS A 212 -0.24 -19.33 1.40
CA HIS A 212 0.45 -19.45 2.68
C HIS A 212 0.46 -18.14 3.48
N LEU A 213 0.43 -16.99 2.81
CA LEU A 213 0.49 -15.69 3.47
C LEU A 213 -0.87 -15.25 4.02
N VAL A 214 -1.95 -15.36 3.22
CA VAL A 214 -3.30 -14.89 3.60
C VAL A 214 -3.84 -15.52 4.89
N PRO A 215 -3.55 -16.81 5.23
CA PRO A 215 -3.91 -17.37 6.54
C PRO A 215 -3.30 -16.66 7.76
N GLN A 216 -2.33 -15.78 7.56
CA GLN A 216 -1.70 -14.97 8.62
C GLN A 216 -2.23 -13.53 8.68
N VAL A 217 -3.17 -13.16 7.81
CA VAL A 217 -3.66 -11.78 7.63
C VAL A 217 -4.98 -11.59 8.37
N ASP A 218 -5.15 -10.44 9.01
CA ASP A 218 -6.40 -10.00 9.64
C ASP A 218 -7.20 -9.07 8.70
N PHE A 219 -6.53 -8.21 7.95
CA PHE A 219 -7.12 -7.31 6.96
C PHE A 219 -6.45 -7.49 5.59
N LEU A 220 -7.17 -8.06 4.65
CA LEU A 220 -6.73 -8.28 3.28
C LEU A 220 -7.25 -7.17 2.37
N VAL A 221 -6.37 -6.62 1.53
CA VAL A 221 -6.72 -5.60 0.54
C VAL A 221 -6.33 -6.07 -0.86
N GLY A 222 -7.03 -5.59 -1.85
CA GLY A 222 -6.71 -5.79 -3.25
C GLY A 222 -7.82 -5.25 -4.15
N ASN A 223 -7.51 -4.99 -5.40
CA ASN A 223 -8.50 -4.71 -6.42
C ASN A 223 -9.02 -6.02 -7.05
N GLN A 224 -10.00 -5.92 -7.93
CA GLN A 224 -10.59 -7.10 -8.59
C GLN A 224 -9.56 -7.97 -9.30
N SER A 225 -8.63 -7.35 -10.02
CA SER A 225 -7.58 -8.09 -10.75
C SER A 225 -6.65 -8.81 -9.79
N ASP A 226 -6.34 -8.20 -8.65
CA ASP A 226 -5.49 -8.82 -7.63
C ASP A 226 -6.11 -10.08 -7.04
N PHE A 227 -7.40 -10.06 -6.72
CA PHE A 227 -8.10 -11.25 -6.23
C PHE A 227 -8.10 -12.38 -7.26
N PHE A 228 -8.25 -12.06 -8.54
CA PHE A 228 -8.17 -13.07 -9.59
C PHE A 228 -6.73 -13.55 -9.81
N ASP A 229 -5.80 -12.64 -10.01
CA ASP A 229 -4.43 -12.97 -10.41
C ASP A 229 -3.64 -13.61 -9.28
N ALA A 230 -3.76 -13.07 -8.06
CA ALA A 230 -2.97 -13.50 -6.91
C ALA A 230 -3.64 -14.54 -6.00
N LEU A 231 -4.96 -14.76 -6.12
CA LEU A 231 -5.69 -15.74 -5.30
C LEU A 231 -6.59 -16.68 -6.11
N GLY A 232 -6.91 -16.37 -7.37
CA GLY A 232 -7.76 -17.20 -8.21
C GLY A 232 -9.26 -16.98 -8.04
N TYR A 233 -9.70 -15.90 -7.38
CA TYR A 233 -11.11 -15.57 -7.21
C TYR A 233 -11.58 -14.62 -8.31
N GLU A 234 -12.38 -15.16 -9.21
CA GLU A 234 -13.01 -14.37 -10.28
C GLU A 234 -14.30 -13.71 -9.77
N SER A 235 -14.46 -12.42 -9.99
CA SER A 235 -15.76 -11.75 -9.84
C SER A 235 -16.59 -11.84 -11.13
N LYS A 236 -17.88 -11.57 -11.05
CA LYS A 236 -18.67 -11.31 -12.26
C LYS A 236 -18.04 -10.16 -13.03
N LYS A 237 -18.00 -10.27 -14.35
CA LYS A 237 -17.48 -9.22 -15.22
C LYS A 237 -18.34 -7.97 -15.06
N VAL A 238 -17.68 -6.85 -14.82
CA VAL A 238 -18.26 -5.50 -14.81
C VAL A 238 -17.46 -4.62 -15.76
N SER A 239 -18.13 -3.68 -16.39
CA SER A 239 -17.53 -2.68 -17.28
C SER A 239 -17.23 -1.41 -16.47
N ASP A 240 -16.21 -0.63 -16.87
CA ASP A 240 -15.93 0.69 -16.29
C ASP A 240 -17.10 1.68 -16.42
N ALA A 241 -18.04 1.39 -17.34
CA ALA A 241 -19.25 2.17 -17.55
C ALA A 241 -20.45 1.67 -16.72
N ASP A 242 -20.36 0.52 -16.03
CA ASP A 242 -21.45 0.00 -15.24
C ASP A 242 -21.71 0.86 -13.99
N PRO A 243 -22.98 0.97 -13.57
CA PRO A 243 -23.32 1.62 -12.30
C PRO A 243 -22.62 0.97 -11.11
N PHE A 244 -22.32 1.76 -10.09
CA PHE A 244 -21.56 1.31 -8.93
C PHE A 244 -22.25 0.18 -8.14
N ASP A 245 -23.57 0.11 -8.11
CA ASP A 245 -24.34 -0.97 -7.48
C ASP A 245 -24.12 -2.33 -8.16
N VAL A 246 -23.91 -2.34 -9.48
CA VAL A 246 -23.53 -3.54 -10.25
C VAL A 246 -22.14 -4.02 -9.82
N TRP A 247 -21.19 -3.09 -9.70
CA TRP A 247 -19.86 -3.38 -9.18
C TRP A 247 -19.92 -3.92 -7.75
N LEU A 248 -20.66 -3.25 -6.89
CA LEU A 248 -20.83 -3.65 -5.50
C LEU A 248 -21.38 -5.08 -5.36
N GLY A 249 -22.37 -5.43 -6.16
CA GLY A 249 -22.93 -6.80 -6.16
C GLY A 249 -21.91 -7.85 -6.58
N ALA A 250 -21.20 -7.59 -7.68
CA ALA A 250 -20.19 -8.52 -8.21
C ALA A 250 -19.03 -8.74 -7.22
N TYR A 251 -18.55 -7.67 -6.58
CA TYR A 251 -17.46 -7.74 -5.60
C TYR A 251 -17.90 -8.40 -4.30
N SER A 252 -19.08 -8.06 -3.77
CA SER A 252 -19.59 -8.63 -2.52
C SER A 252 -19.67 -10.15 -2.58
N GLU A 253 -20.11 -10.73 -3.71
CA GLU A 253 -20.14 -12.17 -3.90
C GLU A 253 -18.74 -12.80 -3.90
N MET A 254 -17.77 -12.14 -4.55
CA MET A 254 -16.36 -12.57 -4.55
C MET A 254 -15.76 -12.52 -3.14
N LEU A 255 -15.96 -11.41 -2.40
CA LEU A 255 -15.44 -11.24 -1.05
C LEU A 255 -15.96 -12.29 -0.07
N ARG A 256 -17.25 -12.68 -0.17
CA ARG A 256 -17.82 -13.78 0.62
C ARG A 256 -17.14 -15.12 0.36
N ARG A 257 -16.79 -15.42 -0.90
CA ARG A 257 -16.04 -16.65 -1.24
C ARG A 257 -14.64 -16.62 -0.64
N VAL A 258 -13.94 -15.49 -0.73
CA VAL A 258 -12.62 -15.31 -0.10
C VAL A 258 -12.71 -15.50 1.40
N ALA A 259 -13.66 -14.87 2.07
CA ALA A 259 -13.87 -14.99 3.52
C ALA A 259 -14.20 -16.42 3.97
N LYS A 260 -14.97 -17.17 3.17
CA LYS A 260 -15.27 -18.57 3.44
C LYS A 260 -14.03 -19.46 3.44
N ASP A 261 -13.10 -19.22 2.49
CA ASP A 261 -11.90 -20.03 2.35
C ASP A 261 -10.77 -19.57 3.29
N TYR A 262 -10.84 -18.31 3.77
CA TYR A 262 -9.88 -17.72 4.71
C TYR A 262 -10.60 -17.18 5.97
N PRO A 263 -11.06 -18.07 6.88
CA PRO A 263 -11.85 -17.69 8.05
C PRO A 263 -11.05 -16.91 9.12
N ASN A 264 -9.74 -16.80 8.98
CA ASN A 264 -8.88 -15.95 9.81
C ASN A 264 -9.08 -14.47 9.52
N LEU A 265 -9.51 -14.11 8.30
CA LEU A 265 -9.73 -12.71 7.92
C LEU A 265 -10.83 -12.08 8.77
N LYS A 266 -10.59 -10.88 9.22
CA LYS A 266 -11.56 -10.03 9.93
C LYS A 266 -12.19 -9.02 8.99
N LEU A 267 -11.37 -8.45 8.12
CA LEU A 267 -11.78 -7.45 7.14
C LEU A 267 -11.19 -7.78 5.76
N ILE A 268 -11.97 -7.45 4.72
CA ILE A 268 -11.47 -7.44 3.34
C ILE A 268 -11.84 -6.09 2.72
N GLY A 269 -10.84 -5.39 2.18
CA GLY A 269 -11.02 -4.08 1.54
C GLY A 269 -10.76 -4.12 0.04
N THR A 270 -11.50 -3.34 -0.71
CA THR A 270 -11.22 -3.13 -2.13
C THR A 270 -11.56 -1.71 -2.55
N GLN A 271 -10.71 -1.15 -3.40
CA GLN A 271 -11.02 0.09 -4.10
C GLN A 271 -11.68 -0.24 -5.43
N LEU A 272 -12.71 0.51 -5.75
CA LEU A 272 -13.46 0.40 -6.98
C LEU A 272 -13.12 1.63 -7.85
N ARG A 273 -12.38 1.41 -8.92
CA ARG A 273 -11.89 2.45 -9.80
C ARG A 273 -12.33 2.21 -11.23
N GLY A 274 -13.14 3.11 -11.78
CA GLY A 274 -13.45 3.18 -13.20
C GLY A 274 -12.57 4.24 -13.88
N ALA A 275 -11.70 3.84 -14.82
CA ALA A 275 -10.84 4.75 -15.55
C ALA A 275 -11.60 5.37 -16.74
N LEU A 276 -11.81 6.70 -16.73
CA LEU A 276 -12.40 7.44 -17.85
C LEU A 276 -11.33 7.94 -18.82
N SER A 277 -10.16 8.30 -18.27
CA SER A 277 -8.94 8.65 -19.02
C SER A 277 -7.70 8.35 -18.14
N ALA A 278 -6.51 8.72 -18.59
CA ALA A 278 -5.31 8.58 -17.77
C ALA A 278 -5.36 9.43 -16.48
N ASP A 279 -6.00 10.57 -16.55
CA ASP A 279 -6.08 11.62 -15.54
C ASP A 279 -7.51 11.88 -15.03
N ARG A 280 -8.50 11.02 -15.36
CA ARG A 280 -9.90 11.14 -14.88
C ARG A 280 -10.47 9.77 -14.52
N ILE A 281 -11.00 9.66 -13.30
CA ILE A 281 -11.50 8.41 -12.74
C ILE A 281 -12.82 8.57 -12.00
N ASN A 282 -13.56 7.46 -11.90
CA ASN A 282 -14.55 7.23 -10.85
C ASN A 282 -13.87 6.49 -9.71
N TRP A 283 -14.17 6.86 -8.46
CA TRP A 283 -13.53 6.31 -7.28
C TRP A 283 -14.53 6.00 -6.18
N GLY A 284 -14.47 4.79 -5.68
CA GLY A 284 -15.20 4.30 -4.52
C GLY A 284 -14.41 3.24 -3.77
N ALA A 285 -14.93 2.80 -2.64
CA ALA A 285 -14.32 1.74 -1.86
C ALA A 285 -15.37 0.97 -1.06
N VAL A 286 -15.05 -0.29 -0.76
CA VAL A 286 -15.82 -1.11 0.14
C VAL A 286 -14.93 -1.77 1.18
N LEU A 287 -15.49 -2.01 2.37
CA LEU A 287 -14.90 -2.75 3.46
C LEU A 287 -15.90 -3.83 3.89
N TYR A 288 -15.52 -5.09 3.78
CA TYR A 288 -16.32 -6.22 4.16
C TYR A 288 -15.95 -6.70 5.55
N ASP A 289 -16.91 -6.71 6.46
CA ASP A 289 -16.82 -7.32 7.80
C ASP A 289 -17.18 -8.80 7.69
N VAL A 290 -16.17 -9.65 7.89
CA VAL A 290 -16.30 -11.11 7.75
C VAL A 290 -17.21 -11.69 8.83
N ALA A 291 -17.13 -11.18 10.06
CA ALA A 291 -17.92 -11.71 11.18
C ALA A 291 -19.42 -11.42 11.07
N GLU A 292 -19.76 -10.25 10.54
CA GLU A 292 -21.17 -9.81 10.42
C GLU A 292 -21.76 -10.08 9.01
N ASP A 293 -20.97 -10.63 8.07
CA ASP A 293 -21.30 -10.74 6.63
C ASP A 293 -21.86 -9.41 6.08
N LYS A 294 -21.18 -8.32 6.40
CA LYS A 294 -21.67 -6.98 6.07
C LYS A 294 -20.66 -6.19 5.25
N VAL A 295 -21.15 -5.56 4.18
CA VAL A 295 -20.39 -4.63 3.35
C VAL A 295 -20.67 -3.20 3.81
N TYR A 296 -19.60 -2.45 4.10
CA TYR A 296 -19.61 -1.01 4.29
C TYR A 296 -19.08 -0.36 3.03
N GLN A 297 -19.73 0.68 2.57
CA GLN A 297 -19.45 1.35 1.31
C GLN A 297 -19.15 2.83 1.57
N ALA A 298 -18.08 3.34 0.98
CA ALA A 298 -17.82 4.77 0.92
C ALA A 298 -18.65 5.44 -0.19
N ALA A 299 -18.95 6.72 -0.01
CA ALA A 299 -19.57 7.52 -1.05
C ALA A 299 -18.73 7.52 -2.33
N VAL A 300 -19.39 7.31 -3.48
CA VAL A 300 -18.74 7.30 -4.80
C VAL A 300 -18.41 8.73 -5.21
N ARG A 301 -17.25 8.88 -5.84
CA ARG A 301 -16.78 10.13 -6.44
C ARG A 301 -16.64 9.92 -7.94
N GLU A 302 -17.42 10.65 -8.70
CA GLU A 302 -17.47 10.47 -10.15
C GLU A 302 -16.67 11.55 -10.87
N SER A 303 -16.01 11.15 -11.95
CA SER A 303 -15.32 12.04 -12.89
C SER A 303 -14.29 12.98 -12.24
N ILE A 304 -13.51 12.44 -11.27
CA ILE A 304 -12.47 13.22 -10.58
C ILE A 304 -11.22 13.29 -11.45
N GLU A 305 -10.67 14.50 -11.59
CA GLU A 305 -9.36 14.70 -12.21
C GLU A 305 -8.28 14.38 -11.19
N ILE A 306 -7.27 13.61 -11.63
CA ILE A 306 -6.14 13.20 -10.81
C ILE A 306 -4.82 13.66 -11.42
N ALA A 307 -3.87 14.01 -10.57
CA ALA A 307 -2.50 14.35 -10.98
C ALA A 307 -1.65 13.09 -11.19
N ASP A 308 -1.86 12.10 -10.32
CA ASP A 308 -1.15 10.83 -10.35
C ASP A 308 -2.05 9.71 -9.79
N ARG A 309 -2.02 8.55 -10.41
CA ARG A 309 -2.81 7.39 -9.94
C ARG A 309 -2.09 6.52 -8.92
N THR A 310 -0.80 6.79 -8.69
CA THR A 310 0.04 6.03 -7.76
C THR A 310 -0.31 6.39 -6.31
N GLY A 311 -0.15 5.46 -5.39
CA GLY A 311 -0.38 5.70 -3.97
C GLY A 311 -1.83 5.67 -3.49
N GLY A 312 -2.84 5.73 -4.39
CA GLY A 312 -4.25 5.73 -3.99
C GLY A 312 -4.68 4.48 -3.22
N GLY A 313 -4.15 3.29 -3.59
CA GLY A 313 -4.36 2.03 -2.88
C GLY A 313 -3.75 2.04 -1.49
N ASP A 314 -2.48 2.44 -1.40
CA ASP A 314 -1.71 2.50 -0.15
C ASP A 314 -2.36 3.50 0.82
N SER A 315 -2.84 4.63 0.29
CA SER A 315 -3.55 5.66 1.05
C SER A 315 -4.93 5.20 1.51
N PHE A 316 -5.61 4.36 0.75
CA PHE A 316 -6.82 3.69 1.25
C PHE A 316 -6.49 2.82 2.45
N VAL A 317 -5.44 1.99 2.38
CA VAL A 317 -5.02 1.14 3.50
C VAL A 317 -4.67 1.98 4.72
N SER A 318 -3.87 3.04 4.57
CA SER A 318 -3.49 3.91 5.69
C SER A 318 -4.69 4.64 6.30
N GLY A 319 -5.65 5.11 5.49
CA GLY A 319 -6.88 5.73 5.98
C GLY A 319 -7.75 4.78 6.80
N VAL A 320 -7.94 3.54 6.31
CA VAL A 320 -8.65 2.48 7.06
C VAL A 320 -7.94 2.17 8.38
N ALA A 321 -6.62 1.93 8.33
CA ALA A 321 -5.82 1.59 9.50
C ALA A 321 -5.83 2.71 10.54
N ALA A 322 -5.68 3.97 10.10
CA ALA A 322 -5.74 5.13 10.99
C ALA A 322 -7.09 5.25 11.70
N ALA A 323 -8.19 5.12 10.96
CA ALA A 323 -9.53 5.18 11.53
C ALA A 323 -9.75 4.09 12.59
N LEU A 324 -9.36 2.85 12.28
CA LEU A 324 -9.49 1.73 13.23
C LEU A 324 -8.59 1.90 14.46
N MET A 325 -7.34 2.32 14.29
CA MET A 325 -6.43 2.59 15.42
C MET A 325 -6.90 3.78 16.28
N LYS A 326 -7.68 4.69 15.73
CA LYS A 326 -8.34 5.80 16.46
C LYS A 326 -9.73 5.43 16.99
N GLY A 327 -10.14 4.16 16.94
CA GLY A 327 -11.40 3.65 17.49
C GLY A 327 -12.65 4.09 16.74
N LYS A 328 -12.55 4.47 15.47
CA LYS A 328 -13.69 4.84 14.64
C LYS A 328 -14.47 3.61 14.16
N SER A 329 -15.69 3.81 13.71
CA SER A 329 -16.54 2.75 13.16
C SER A 329 -16.00 2.21 11.83
N LEU A 330 -16.47 1.02 11.41
CA LEU A 330 -16.12 0.45 10.09
C LEU A 330 -16.60 1.32 8.94
N GLN A 331 -17.74 2.02 9.11
CA GLN A 331 -18.20 2.98 8.10
C GLN A 331 -17.25 4.17 8.02
N ASP A 332 -16.79 4.71 9.15
CA ASP A 332 -15.79 5.78 9.13
C ASP A 332 -14.47 5.28 8.56
N ALA A 333 -14.08 4.04 8.81
CA ALA A 333 -12.84 3.48 8.30
C ALA A 333 -12.85 3.40 6.76
N VAL A 334 -13.92 2.90 6.14
CA VAL A 334 -14.02 2.87 4.67
C VAL A 334 -14.10 4.29 4.07
N ASP A 335 -14.78 5.21 4.74
CA ASP A 335 -14.90 6.60 4.29
C ASP A 335 -13.55 7.34 4.37
N TRP A 336 -12.78 7.15 5.45
CA TRP A 336 -11.44 7.71 5.59
C TRP A 336 -10.47 7.11 4.56
N GLY A 337 -10.52 5.80 4.35
CA GLY A 337 -9.72 5.13 3.33
C GLY A 337 -10.02 5.68 1.94
N ALA A 338 -11.29 5.75 1.56
CA ALA A 338 -11.70 6.27 0.25
C ALA A 338 -11.33 7.75 0.06
N ALA A 339 -11.52 8.58 1.09
CA ALA A 339 -11.18 10.01 1.04
C ALA A 339 -9.66 10.21 0.93
N HIS A 340 -8.86 9.53 1.75
CA HIS A 340 -7.41 9.63 1.69
C HIS A 340 -6.88 9.12 0.34
N GLY A 341 -7.42 7.98 -0.15
CA GLY A 341 -7.00 7.40 -1.42
C GLY A 341 -7.28 8.29 -2.64
N ILE A 342 -8.36 9.08 -2.64
CA ILE A 342 -8.61 10.02 -3.75
C ILE A 342 -7.76 11.28 -3.62
N LEU A 343 -7.65 11.85 -2.42
CA LEU A 343 -6.91 13.08 -2.19
C LEU A 343 -5.41 12.94 -2.54
N VAL A 344 -4.80 11.79 -2.26
CA VAL A 344 -3.42 11.53 -2.65
C VAL A 344 -3.26 11.53 -4.17
N GLN A 345 -4.23 11.03 -4.91
CA GLN A 345 -4.18 11.03 -6.37
C GLN A 345 -4.33 12.42 -7.00
N GLU A 346 -4.80 13.43 -6.25
CA GLU A 346 -4.89 14.82 -6.72
C GLU A 346 -3.54 15.56 -6.61
N THR A 347 -2.52 14.93 -6.01
CA THR A 347 -1.16 15.47 -5.89
C THR A 347 -0.14 14.58 -6.62
N PRO A 348 0.99 15.13 -7.10
CA PRO A 348 2.02 14.31 -7.73
C PRO A 348 2.80 13.50 -6.70
N GLY A 349 3.33 12.35 -7.12
CA GLY A 349 4.11 11.45 -6.26
C GLY A 349 3.29 10.30 -5.72
N ASP A 350 3.92 9.43 -4.94
CA ASP A 350 3.32 8.19 -4.41
C ASP A 350 2.73 8.39 -3.00
N THR A 351 3.20 9.41 -2.28
CA THR A 351 2.95 9.61 -0.86
C THR A 351 2.02 10.79 -0.59
N THR A 352 1.43 10.80 0.58
CA THR A 352 0.43 11.81 0.95
C THR A 352 1.03 13.19 1.15
N MET A 353 0.37 14.21 0.62
CA MET A 353 0.63 15.62 0.91
C MET A 353 -0.52 16.26 1.68
N VAL A 354 -1.52 15.47 2.09
CA VAL A 354 -2.74 15.96 2.75
C VAL A 354 -2.73 15.70 4.24
N THR A 355 -3.52 16.48 4.95
CA THR A 355 -3.69 16.39 6.41
C THR A 355 -4.94 15.61 6.78
N GLN A 356 -5.01 15.10 8.02
CA GLN A 356 -6.21 14.48 8.55
C GLN A 356 -7.45 15.37 8.45
N ALA A 357 -7.31 16.66 8.67
CA ALA A 357 -8.42 17.63 8.58
C ALA A 357 -9.00 17.71 7.16
N GLU A 358 -8.16 17.59 6.14
CA GLU A 358 -8.61 17.54 4.74
C GLU A 358 -9.31 16.23 4.44
N VAL A 359 -8.84 15.09 4.95
CA VAL A 359 -9.53 13.80 4.85
C VAL A 359 -10.92 13.87 5.50
N GLU A 360 -11.03 14.40 6.71
CA GLU A 360 -12.30 14.54 7.43
C GLU A 360 -13.28 15.48 6.69
N LYS A 361 -12.76 16.57 6.13
CA LYS A 361 -13.54 17.50 5.32
C LYS A 361 -14.07 16.83 4.04
N GLU A 362 -13.23 16.03 3.37
CA GLU A 362 -13.64 15.28 2.18
C GLU A 362 -14.71 14.23 2.50
N VAL A 363 -14.56 13.50 3.60
CA VAL A 363 -15.61 12.57 4.07
C VAL A 363 -16.93 13.29 4.29
N ALA A 364 -16.90 14.43 4.99
CA ALA A 364 -18.10 15.21 5.25
C ALA A 364 -18.75 15.76 3.97
N ARG A 365 -17.94 16.16 2.99
CA ARG A 365 -18.39 16.62 1.67
C ARG A 365 -19.07 15.49 0.89
N ALA A 366 -18.38 14.33 0.79
CA ALA A 366 -18.85 13.19 0.02
C ALA A 366 -20.17 12.62 0.57
N ARG A 367 -20.31 12.53 1.90
CA ARG A 367 -21.56 12.09 2.56
C ARG A 367 -22.75 13.02 2.27
N LYS A 368 -22.49 14.30 1.98
CA LYS A 368 -23.54 15.28 1.64
C LYS A 368 -23.87 15.36 0.15
N GLY A 369 -23.14 14.63 -0.70
CA GLY A 369 -23.26 14.77 -2.15
C GLY A 369 -22.85 16.15 -2.68
N GLY A 370 -22.02 16.88 -1.95
CA GLY A 370 -21.69 18.28 -2.23
C GLY A 370 -20.52 18.47 -3.22
N GLY A 371 -20.58 19.53 -4.02
CA GLY A 371 -19.50 20.01 -4.88
C GLY A 371 -18.33 20.64 -4.09
N VAL A 372 -17.19 20.87 -4.77
CA VAL A 372 -16.02 21.57 -4.20
C VAL A 372 -16.31 23.08 -4.19
N SER A 373 -16.18 23.71 -3.02
CA SER A 373 -16.24 25.17 -2.91
C SER A 373 -14.84 25.75 -2.65
N ALA A 374 -14.51 26.87 -3.28
CA ALA A 374 -13.29 27.60 -2.97
C ALA A 374 -13.27 28.04 -1.50
N LEU A 375 -12.18 27.78 -0.79
CA LEU A 375 -11.91 28.38 0.50
C LEU A 375 -11.55 29.87 0.25
N ARG A 376 -12.32 30.80 0.82
CA ARG A 376 -12.01 32.23 0.84
C ARG A 376 -11.40 32.59 2.17
#